data_f8a6fe4c6fc5b2dc53d37a7d63f54e0f
#
_entry.id   f8a6fe4c6fc5b2dc53d37a7d63f54e0f
#
_cell.length_a   1.000
_cell.length_b   1.000
_cell.length_c   1.000
_cell.angle_alpha   90.00
_cell.angle_beta   90.00
_cell.angle_gamma   90.00
#
_symmetry.space_group_name_H-M   'P 1'
#
loop_
_entity.id
_entity.type
_entity.pdbx_description
1 polymer ?
#
loop_
_entity_poly.entity_id
_entity_poly.type
_entity_poly.pdbx_seq_one_letter_code
_entity_poly.pdbx_strand_id
1 'polypeptide(L)'
;MAKIAVFDSGLGSLSIINKLKKIIKSEIIYFADHKSFPYGKKSTATLKKIIHKTLFTLRNEFNPDLIVVGSNTPSLLLQNYLKNQSKIITVLPPLHNAAKITKSSTIAILVTKSVVGSNAIKNYIKKNISKNIKVILVNISPLVDLVESGKFISNKQFCLKKVHSLLSPVFNYNTVDVATLSSTHLPFLLPMFNKLFPHITFLDPTTQVAKTITKSLRQNESKQNKIRIFTSGNTNQFHKKLSKIGIKNKVSYLRLD
;
A
#
# COMPACT_ATOMS: atom_id res chain seq x y z
N MET A 1 20.47 -2.24 -16.02
CA MET A 1 19.14 -1.61 -15.86
C MET A 1 18.53 -2.14 -14.59
N ALA A 2 18.27 -1.25 -13.61
CA ALA A 2 17.65 -1.66 -12.36
C ALA A 2 16.29 -2.29 -12.61
N LYS A 3 16.04 -3.45 -12.01
CA LYS A 3 14.81 -4.22 -12.12
C LYS A 3 14.13 -4.29 -10.75
N ILE A 4 12.92 -3.77 -10.64
CA ILE A 4 12.17 -3.66 -9.40
C ILE A 4 10.87 -4.44 -9.54
N ALA A 5 10.67 -5.46 -8.71
CA ALA A 5 9.37 -6.13 -8.62
C ALA A 5 8.54 -5.45 -7.53
N VAL A 6 7.32 -5.06 -7.84
CA VAL A 6 6.36 -4.48 -6.89
C VAL A 6 5.11 -5.33 -6.90
N PHE A 7 4.68 -5.84 -5.76
CA PHE A 7 3.48 -6.68 -5.71
C PHE A 7 2.51 -6.32 -4.58
N ASP A 8 1.25 -6.59 -4.85
CA ASP A 8 0.12 -6.49 -3.90
C ASP A 8 -0.96 -7.50 -4.33
N SER A 9 -2.03 -7.63 -3.57
CA SER A 9 -3.19 -8.45 -3.97
C SER A 9 -4.10 -7.77 -5.01
N GLY A 10 -3.96 -6.46 -5.25
CA GLY A 10 -4.83 -5.69 -6.14
C GLY A 10 -4.17 -4.42 -6.70
N LEU A 11 -4.93 -3.34 -6.80
CA LEU A 11 -4.51 -2.06 -7.39
C LEU A 11 -3.60 -1.21 -6.49
N GLY A 12 -3.53 -1.51 -5.18
CA GLY A 12 -2.95 -0.62 -4.18
C GLY A 12 -1.52 -0.19 -4.49
N SER A 13 -0.65 -1.11 -4.87
CA SER A 13 0.77 -0.81 -5.11
C SER A 13 1.05 0.05 -6.35
N LEU A 14 0.05 0.31 -7.20
CA LEU A 14 0.16 1.31 -8.25
C LEU A 14 0.44 2.72 -7.70
N SER A 15 0.01 3.02 -6.47
CA SER A 15 0.35 4.28 -5.80
C SER A 15 1.86 4.45 -5.63
N ILE A 16 2.58 3.37 -5.31
CA ILE A 16 4.05 3.33 -5.20
C ILE A 16 4.68 3.46 -6.58
N ILE A 17 4.21 2.68 -7.55
CA ILE A 17 4.72 2.69 -8.93
C ILE A 17 4.60 4.08 -9.55
N ASN A 18 3.47 4.78 -9.31
CA ASN A 18 3.25 6.13 -9.81
C ASN A 18 4.24 7.16 -9.21
N LYS A 19 4.68 6.98 -7.96
CA LYS A 19 5.73 7.80 -7.36
C LYS A 19 7.11 7.41 -7.90
N LEU A 20 7.37 6.10 -7.96
CA LEU A 20 8.66 5.57 -8.38
C LEU A 20 9.05 6.00 -9.79
N LYS A 21 8.12 5.91 -10.76
CA LYS A 21 8.33 6.36 -12.15
C LYS A 21 8.79 7.81 -12.31
N LYS A 22 8.47 8.65 -11.33
CA LYS A 22 8.82 10.08 -11.37
C LYS A 22 10.23 10.36 -10.86
N ILE A 23 10.84 9.45 -10.13
CA ILE A 23 12.10 9.69 -9.41
C ILE A 23 13.24 8.75 -9.79
N ILE A 24 12.96 7.62 -10.44
CA ILE A 24 13.98 6.71 -10.96
C ILE A 24 13.51 6.08 -12.27
N LYS A 25 14.41 5.95 -13.24
CA LYS A 25 14.18 5.21 -14.47
C LYS A 25 14.61 3.76 -14.27
N SER A 26 13.68 2.81 -14.41
CA SER A 26 13.88 1.40 -14.09
C SER A 26 12.94 0.49 -14.86
N GLU A 27 13.26 -0.80 -14.92
CA GLU A 27 12.29 -1.83 -15.30
C GLU A 27 11.46 -2.18 -14.06
N ILE A 28 10.16 -1.92 -14.12
CA ILE A 28 9.21 -2.22 -13.06
C ILE A 28 8.37 -3.43 -13.47
N ILE A 29 8.41 -4.47 -12.65
CA ILE A 29 7.54 -5.63 -12.74
C ILE A 29 6.46 -5.45 -11.70
N TYR A 30 5.25 -5.15 -12.16
CA TYR A 30 4.08 -5.06 -11.30
C TYR A 30 3.35 -6.41 -11.29
N PHE A 31 3.18 -7.01 -10.11
CA PHE A 31 2.43 -8.23 -9.94
C PHE A 31 1.24 -8.03 -9.00
N ALA A 32 0.02 -8.27 -9.53
CA ALA A 32 -1.22 -8.25 -8.76
C ALA A 32 -1.67 -9.68 -8.47
N ASP A 33 -1.52 -10.12 -7.22
CA ASP A 33 -1.92 -11.46 -6.76
C ASP A 33 -3.43 -11.54 -6.50
N HIS A 34 -4.23 -11.44 -7.56
CA HIS A 34 -5.68 -11.43 -7.48
C HIS A 34 -6.27 -12.73 -6.93
N LYS A 35 -5.63 -13.89 -7.12
CA LYS A 35 -6.11 -15.16 -6.53
C LYS A 35 -6.14 -15.10 -5.01
N SER A 36 -5.25 -14.33 -4.41
CA SER A 36 -5.17 -14.19 -2.95
C SER A 36 -5.86 -12.94 -2.42
N PHE A 37 -6.50 -12.15 -3.28
CA PHE A 37 -7.21 -10.91 -2.87
C PHE A 37 -8.41 -11.22 -1.95
N PRO A 38 -8.67 -10.40 -0.93
CA PRO A 38 -7.75 -9.42 -0.36
C PRO A 38 -6.85 -10.06 0.73
N TYR A 39 -5.61 -9.64 0.81
CA TYR A 39 -4.67 -10.09 1.85
C TYR A 39 -5.21 -9.85 3.27
N GLY A 40 -5.96 -8.77 3.48
CA GLY A 40 -6.56 -8.41 4.75
C GLY A 40 -7.66 -9.35 5.27
N LYS A 41 -8.07 -10.38 4.52
CA LYS A 41 -8.99 -11.44 4.97
C LYS A 41 -8.30 -12.77 5.26
N LYS A 42 -6.98 -12.85 5.07
CA LYS A 42 -6.22 -14.09 5.27
C LYS A 42 -5.71 -14.19 6.71
N SER A 43 -5.63 -15.40 7.25
CA SER A 43 -4.89 -15.65 8.48
C SER A 43 -3.40 -15.34 8.29
N THR A 44 -2.69 -15.00 9.36
CA THR A 44 -1.24 -14.72 9.29
C THR A 44 -0.45 -15.92 8.74
N ALA A 45 -0.82 -17.13 9.09
CA ALA A 45 -0.19 -18.35 8.59
C ALA A 45 -0.40 -18.52 7.08
N THR A 46 -1.64 -18.38 6.60
CA THR A 46 -1.97 -18.41 5.17
C THR A 46 -1.26 -17.30 4.41
N LEU A 47 -1.28 -16.09 4.94
CA LEU A 47 -0.62 -14.94 4.34
C LEU A 47 0.89 -15.16 4.20
N LYS A 48 1.54 -15.76 5.22
CA LYS A 48 2.96 -16.10 5.16
C LYS A 48 3.27 -17.08 4.03
N LYS A 49 2.44 -18.12 3.84
CA LYS A 49 2.59 -19.06 2.72
C LYS A 49 2.45 -18.37 1.36
N ILE A 50 1.44 -17.51 1.20
CA ILE A 50 1.22 -16.73 -0.03
C ILE A 50 2.41 -15.84 -0.33
N ILE A 51 2.86 -15.05 0.64
CA ILE A 51 3.97 -14.13 0.46
C ILE A 51 5.28 -14.88 0.16
N HIS A 52 5.52 -16.02 0.82
CA HIS A 52 6.68 -16.88 0.53
C HIS A 52 6.69 -17.33 -0.94
N LYS A 53 5.57 -17.91 -1.43
CA LYS A 53 5.42 -18.31 -2.83
C LYS A 53 5.62 -17.14 -3.79
N THR A 54 5.00 -16.00 -3.50
CA THR A 54 5.14 -14.80 -4.33
C THR A 54 6.59 -14.34 -4.43
N LEU A 55 7.31 -14.28 -3.31
CA LEU A 55 8.73 -13.90 -3.30
C LEU A 55 9.59 -14.89 -4.07
N PHE A 56 9.34 -16.19 -3.91
CA PHE A 56 10.03 -17.25 -4.63
C PHE A 56 9.82 -17.13 -6.14
N THR A 57 8.56 -17.06 -6.59
CA THR A 57 8.24 -16.93 -8.02
C THR A 57 8.83 -15.65 -8.63
N LEU A 58 8.71 -14.50 -7.96
CA LEU A 58 9.26 -13.25 -8.48
C LEU A 58 10.78 -13.27 -8.61
N ARG A 59 11.48 -13.95 -7.70
CA ARG A 59 12.93 -14.13 -7.77
C ARG A 59 13.33 -15.02 -8.94
N ASN A 60 12.68 -16.16 -9.09
CA ASN A 60 13.03 -17.12 -10.13
C ASN A 60 12.70 -16.62 -11.54
N GLU A 61 11.52 -16.01 -11.71
CA GLU A 61 11.05 -15.57 -13.04
C GLU A 61 11.74 -14.29 -13.52
N PHE A 62 12.10 -13.39 -12.61
CA PHE A 62 12.53 -12.06 -13.01
C PHE A 62 13.93 -11.67 -12.51
N ASN A 63 14.47 -12.35 -11.51
CA ASN A 63 15.73 -12.00 -10.84
C ASN A 63 15.84 -10.47 -10.57
N PRO A 64 14.92 -9.87 -9.78
CA PRO A 64 14.91 -8.43 -9.56
C PRO A 64 16.01 -8.01 -8.59
N ASP A 65 16.51 -6.78 -8.77
CA ASP A 65 17.45 -6.14 -7.84
C ASP A 65 16.79 -5.84 -6.49
N LEU A 66 15.50 -5.50 -6.51
CA LEU A 66 14.68 -5.26 -5.32
C LEU A 66 13.26 -5.81 -5.50
N ILE A 67 12.67 -6.31 -4.42
CA ILE A 67 11.24 -6.64 -4.35
C ILE A 67 10.58 -5.73 -3.33
N VAL A 68 9.49 -5.09 -3.74
CA VAL A 68 8.67 -4.23 -2.88
C VAL A 68 7.39 -4.97 -2.52
N VAL A 69 7.20 -5.26 -1.24
CA VAL A 69 5.92 -5.73 -0.71
C VAL A 69 4.98 -4.53 -0.63
N GLY A 70 4.29 -4.25 -1.73
CA GLY A 70 3.46 -3.05 -1.94
C GLY A 70 2.13 -3.06 -1.19
N SER A 71 2.08 -3.74 -0.05
CA SER A 71 0.89 -3.87 0.79
C SER A 71 1.25 -3.72 2.27
N ASN A 72 0.51 -2.86 2.97
CA ASN A 72 0.76 -2.62 4.41
C ASN A 72 0.40 -3.85 5.26
N THR A 73 -0.62 -4.61 4.89
CA THR A 73 -1.07 -5.78 5.67
C THR A 73 0.04 -6.82 5.84
N PRO A 74 0.62 -7.40 4.78
CA PRO A 74 1.74 -8.32 4.95
C PRO A 74 2.98 -7.65 5.53
N SER A 75 3.24 -6.37 5.20
CA SER A 75 4.39 -5.62 5.74
C SER A 75 4.37 -5.53 7.26
N LEU A 76 3.18 -5.35 7.85
CA LEU A 76 3.00 -5.31 9.32
C LEU A 76 2.91 -6.71 9.94
N LEU A 77 2.01 -7.57 9.42
CA LEU A 77 1.74 -8.88 10.04
C LEU A 77 2.91 -9.84 9.92
N LEU A 78 3.74 -9.70 8.89
CA LEU A 78 4.89 -10.55 8.62
C LEU A 78 6.23 -9.82 8.77
N GLN A 79 6.28 -8.73 9.56
CA GLN A 79 7.45 -7.86 9.65
C GLN A 79 8.75 -8.62 9.98
N ASN A 80 8.71 -9.52 10.97
CA ASN A 80 9.88 -10.31 11.35
C ASN A 80 10.33 -11.26 10.23
N TYR A 81 9.39 -11.90 9.54
CA TYR A 81 9.69 -12.75 8.40
C TYR A 81 10.31 -11.97 7.23
N LEU A 82 9.72 -10.82 6.88
CA LEU A 82 10.16 -10.00 5.75
C LEU A 82 11.50 -9.31 6.03
N LYS A 83 11.79 -8.92 7.27
CA LYS A 83 13.07 -8.32 7.66
C LYS A 83 14.26 -9.25 7.42
N ASN A 84 14.04 -10.55 7.53
CA ASN A 84 15.08 -11.57 7.32
C ASN A 84 15.24 -11.97 5.84
N GLN A 85 14.48 -11.36 4.93
CA GLN A 85 14.60 -11.60 3.49
C GLN A 85 15.50 -10.57 2.84
N SER A 86 16.45 -11.03 2.00
CA SER A 86 17.34 -10.12 1.26
C SER A 86 16.57 -9.33 0.19
N LYS A 87 17.02 -8.10 -0.06
CA LYS A 87 16.52 -7.24 -1.14
C LYS A 87 15.01 -6.97 -1.08
N ILE A 88 14.41 -6.91 0.12
CA ILE A 88 13.00 -6.63 0.33
C ILE A 88 12.80 -5.24 0.91
N ILE A 89 11.87 -4.49 0.32
CA ILE A 89 11.34 -3.24 0.88
C ILE A 89 9.86 -3.44 1.23
N THR A 90 9.48 -2.99 2.41
CA THR A 90 8.10 -3.07 2.92
C THR A 90 7.47 -1.68 3.04
N VAL A 91 6.14 -1.63 3.07
CA VAL A 91 5.37 -0.40 3.27
C VAL A 91 4.78 -0.42 4.68
N LEU A 92 5.33 0.39 5.55
CA LEU A 92 4.88 0.50 6.95
C LEU A 92 4.21 1.85 7.21
N PRO A 93 3.31 1.95 8.20
CA PRO A 93 2.74 3.22 8.62
C PRO A 93 3.83 4.22 9.03
N PRO A 94 3.80 5.49 8.60
CA PRO A 94 4.83 6.49 8.91
C PRO A 94 4.63 7.08 10.32
N LEU A 95 4.61 6.23 11.35
CA LEU A 95 4.24 6.61 12.72
C LEU A 95 5.22 7.59 13.35
N HIS A 96 6.52 7.43 13.12
CA HIS A 96 7.51 8.36 13.62
C HIS A 96 7.29 9.79 13.08
N ASN A 97 6.94 9.91 11.79
CA ASN A 97 6.63 11.21 11.20
C ASN A 97 5.31 11.77 11.75
N ALA A 98 4.30 10.91 11.94
CA ALA A 98 3.03 11.32 12.53
C ALA A 98 3.22 11.87 13.95
N ALA A 99 4.01 11.18 14.77
CA ALA A 99 4.31 11.60 16.14
C ALA A 99 5.06 12.95 16.21
N LYS A 100 5.90 13.25 15.20
CA LYS A 100 6.65 14.51 15.15
C LYS A 100 5.81 15.72 14.80
N ILE A 101 4.74 15.54 14.00
CA ILE A 101 3.98 16.67 13.45
C ILE A 101 2.63 16.90 14.13
N THR A 102 2.11 15.92 14.89
CA THR A 102 0.85 16.11 15.63
C THR A 102 1.00 17.22 16.67
N LYS A 103 0.03 18.11 16.69
CA LYS A 103 -0.08 19.20 17.69
C LYS A 103 -1.09 18.84 18.77
N SER A 104 -2.08 18.00 18.43
CA SER A 104 -3.13 17.56 19.34
C SER A 104 -2.73 16.37 20.20
N SER A 105 -1.56 15.76 19.96
CA SER A 105 -1.14 14.49 20.56
C SER A 105 -2.15 13.34 20.30
N THR A 106 -2.95 13.43 19.22
CA THR A 106 -3.91 12.40 18.82
C THR A 106 -3.77 12.10 17.33
N ILE A 107 -3.41 10.87 16.99
CA ILE A 107 -3.22 10.42 15.60
C ILE A 107 -4.17 9.28 15.24
N ALA A 108 -4.64 9.27 14.00
CA ALA A 108 -5.37 8.14 13.44
C ALA A 108 -4.48 7.28 12.54
N ILE A 109 -4.60 5.97 12.65
CA ILE A 109 -3.93 5.01 11.76
C ILE A 109 -4.99 4.30 10.93
N LEU A 110 -5.04 4.59 9.63
CA LEU A 110 -6.02 4.03 8.71
C LEU A 110 -5.53 2.68 8.18
N VAL A 111 -6.00 1.59 8.76
CA VAL A 111 -5.54 0.21 8.48
C VAL A 111 -6.69 -0.73 8.11
N THR A 112 -6.37 -1.89 7.54
CA THR A 112 -7.37 -2.95 7.26
C THR A 112 -7.82 -3.65 8.55
N LYS A 113 -9.00 -4.29 8.50
CA LYS A 113 -9.61 -4.99 9.64
C LYS A 113 -8.66 -5.98 10.32
N SER A 114 -7.91 -6.78 9.54
CA SER A 114 -6.96 -7.77 10.08
C SER A 114 -5.80 -7.15 10.86
N VAL A 115 -5.44 -5.91 10.54
CA VAL A 115 -4.37 -5.18 11.23
C VAL A 115 -4.87 -4.57 12.52
N VAL A 116 -6.10 -4.01 12.55
CA VAL A 116 -6.68 -3.34 13.75
C VAL A 116 -6.59 -4.21 15.00
N GLY A 117 -6.94 -5.50 14.90
CA GLY A 117 -6.95 -6.43 16.03
C GLY A 117 -5.61 -7.14 16.30
N SER A 118 -4.57 -6.87 15.52
CA SER A 118 -3.34 -7.66 15.56
C SER A 118 -2.36 -7.20 16.63
N ASN A 119 -1.60 -8.15 17.21
CA ASN A 119 -0.47 -7.80 18.08
C ASN A 119 0.65 -7.10 17.29
N ALA A 120 0.74 -7.30 16.00
CA ALA A 120 1.73 -6.66 15.15
C ALA A 120 1.60 -5.13 15.16
N ILE A 121 0.37 -4.60 15.01
CA ILE A 121 0.17 -3.14 15.05
C ILE A 121 0.38 -2.58 16.46
N LYS A 122 -0.05 -3.30 17.52
CA LYS A 122 0.17 -2.89 18.91
C LYS A 122 1.66 -2.75 19.20
N ASN A 123 2.46 -3.75 18.83
CA ASN A 123 3.91 -3.73 19.01
C ASN A 123 4.58 -2.64 18.15
N TYR A 124 4.10 -2.43 16.94
CA TYR A 124 4.61 -1.39 16.05
C TYR A 124 4.34 0.00 16.60
N ILE A 125 3.14 0.26 17.13
CA ILE A 125 2.80 1.50 17.84
C ILE A 125 3.70 1.71 19.04
N LYS A 126 3.78 0.71 19.95
CA LYS A 126 4.62 0.79 21.16
C LYS A 126 6.09 1.15 20.86
N LYS A 127 6.61 0.68 19.73
CA LYS A 127 7.99 0.94 19.30
C LYS A 127 8.20 2.33 18.70
N ASN A 128 7.17 2.93 18.07
CA ASN A 128 7.32 4.13 17.25
C ASN A 128 6.58 5.37 17.78
N ILE A 129 5.75 5.19 18.81
CA ILE A 129 4.91 6.25 19.38
C ILE A 129 5.16 6.31 20.90
N SER A 130 5.36 7.52 21.40
CA SER A 130 5.47 7.77 22.85
C SER A 130 4.10 7.64 23.54
N LYS A 131 4.12 7.31 24.85
CA LYS A 131 2.89 7.03 25.64
C LYS A 131 1.93 8.22 25.76
N ASN A 132 2.43 9.44 25.59
CA ASN A 132 1.64 10.67 25.65
C ASN A 132 0.83 10.95 24.36
N ILE A 133 1.01 10.17 23.31
CA ILE A 133 0.26 10.32 22.07
C ILE A 133 -0.85 9.26 22.01
N LYS A 134 -2.09 9.73 21.93
CA LYS A 134 -3.28 8.89 21.73
C LYS A 134 -3.31 8.38 20.29
N VAL A 135 -3.54 7.08 20.12
CA VAL A 135 -3.63 6.43 18.81
C VAL A 135 -5.02 5.84 18.61
N ILE A 136 -5.66 6.21 17.50
CA ILE A 136 -6.95 5.69 17.07
C ILE A 136 -6.76 4.81 15.84
N LEU A 137 -7.08 3.51 15.96
CA LEU A 137 -7.04 2.58 14.83
C LEU A 137 -8.38 2.60 14.09
N VAL A 138 -8.36 2.88 12.79
CA VAL A 138 -9.56 2.97 11.96
C VAL A 138 -9.54 1.87 10.91
N ASN A 139 -10.58 1.02 10.89
CA ASN A 139 -10.74 0.01 9.86
C ASN A 139 -11.21 0.63 8.54
N ILE A 140 -10.33 0.63 7.54
CA ILE A 140 -10.61 1.20 6.21
C ILE A 140 -10.84 0.13 5.12
N SER A 141 -11.11 -1.12 5.49
CA SER A 141 -11.35 -2.17 4.49
C SER A 141 -12.44 -1.81 3.48
N PRO A 142 -13.55 -1.12 3.85
CA PRO A 142 -14.53 -0.67 2.85
C PRO A 142 -13.98 0.33 1.82
N LEU A 143 -12.95 1.11 2.17
CA LEU A 143 -12.31 2.04 1.24
C LEU A 143 -11.34 1.31 0.28
N VAL A 144 -10.75 0.20 0.72
CA VAL A 144 -9.98 -0.69 -0.18
C VAL A 144 -10.89 -1.24 -1.27
N ASP A 145 -12.06 -1.77 -0.91
CA ASP A 145 -13.06 -2.29 -1.85
C ASP A 145 -13.55 -1.20 -2.83
N LEU A 146 -13.67 0.03 -2.33
CA LEU A 146 -14.05 1.20 -3.13
C LEU A 146 -13.03 1.49 -4.25
N VAL A 147 -11.73 1.43 -3.92
CA VAL A 147 -10.66 1.63 -4.92
C VAL A 147 -10.62 0.46 -5.89
N GLU A 148 -10.70 -0.77 -5.40
CA GLU A 148 -10.66 -1.98 -6.24
C GLU A 148 -11.84 -2.06 -7.23
N SER A 149 -13.01 -1.50 -6.87
CA SER A 149 -14.15 -1.43 -7.78
C SER A 149 -13.99 -0.41 -8.92
N GLY A 150 -13.00 0.50 -8.83
CA GLY A 150 -12.81 1.61 -9.76
C GLY A 150 -13.81 2.76 -9.60
N LYS A 151 -14.71 2.69 -8.62
CA LYS A 151 -15.74 3.72 -8.38
C LYS A 151 -15.16 5.10 -8.03
N PHE A 152 -13.95 5.15 -7.50
CA PHE A 152 -13.27 6.41 -7.20
C PHE A 152 -13.04 7.29 -8.44
N ILE A 153 -13.14 6.72 -9.63
CA ILE A 153 -13.09 7.44 -10.91
C ILE A 153 -14.50 7.65 -11.46
N SER A 154 -15.30 6.57 -11.54
CA SER A 154 -16.60 6.57 -12.24
C SER A 154 -17.75 7.15 -11.43
N ASN A 155 -17.65 7.18 -10.09
CA ASN A 155 -18.71 7.69 -9.20
C ASN A 155 -18.14 8.39 -7.97
N LYS A 156 -17.58 9.58 -8.19
CA LYS A 156 -16.94 10.38 -7.15
C LYS A 156 -17.90 10.76 -6.01
N GLN A 157 -19.16 11.06 -6.34
CA GLN A 157 -20.18 11.44 -5.34
C GLN A 157 -20.44 10.31 -4.35
N PHE A 158 -20.62 9.09 -4.84
CA PHE A 158 -20.78 7.90 -4.00
C PHE A 158 -19.54 7.70 -3.11
N CYS A 159 -18.34 7.90 -3.67
CA CYS A 159 -17.10 7.75 -2.92
C CYS A 159 -16.95 8.79 -1.81
N LEU A 160 -17.28 10.06 -2.08
CA LEU A 160 -17.29 11.12 -1.07
C LEU A 160 -18.24 10.77 0.10
N LYS A 161 -19.47 10.32 -0.20
CA LYS A 161 -20.42 9.89 0.84
C LYS A 161 -19.86 8.74 1.68
N LYS A 162 -19.25 7.73 1.06
CA LYS A 162 -18.67 6.58 1.78
C LYS A 162 -17.44 6.96 2.62
N VAL A 163 -16.57 7.80 2.10
CA VAL A 163 -15.41 8.33 2.84
C VAL A 163 -15.88 9.14 4.04
N HIS A 164 -16.83 10.07 3.84
CA HIS A 164 -17.40 10.87 4.90
C HIS A 164 -18.03 10.00 5.99
N SER A 165 -18.94 9.10 5.63
CA SER A 165 -19.64 8.22 6.58
C SER A 165 -18.66 7.37 7.42
N LEU A 166 -17.53 6.93 6.85
CA LEU A 166 -16.57 6.12 7.58
C LEU A 166 -15.65 6.94 8.50
N LEU A 167 -15.23 8.12 8.06
CA LEU A 167 -14.16 8.88 8.73
C LEU A 167 -14.67 10.02 9.62
N SER A 168 -15.88 10.58 9.36
CA SER A 168 -16.44 11.66 10.19
C SER A 168 -16.54 11.31 11.68
N PRO A 169 -16.97 10.08 12.08
CA PRO A 169 -17.02 9.74 13.49
C PRO A 169 -15.66 9.78 14.19
N VAL A 170 -14.58 9.65 13.43
CA VAL A 170 -13.22 9.72 13.97
C VAL A 170 -12.71 11.15 13.98
N PHE A 171 -12.88 11.90 12.89
CA PHE A 171 -12.24 13.19 12.71
C PHE A 171 -13.04 14.36 13.28
N ASN A 172 -14.37 14.22 13.41
CA ASN A 172 -15.21 15.28 13.96
C ASN A 172 -15.39 15.20 15.49
N TYR A 173 -15.30 13.99 16.06
CA TYR A 173 -15.52 13.77 17.49
C TYR A 173 -14.25 13.51 18.29
N ASN A 174 -13.09 13.52 17.66
CA ASN A 174 -11.81 13.38 18.32
C ASN A 174 -10.89 14.53 17.93
N THR A 175 -9.91 14.80 18.78
CA THR A 175 -8.90 15.83 18.54
C THR A 175 -7.81 15.39 17.54
N VAL A 176 -8.14 14.53 16.59
CA VAL A 176 -7.18 14.06 15.57
C VAL A 176 -6.80 15.21 14.66
N ASP A 177 -5.50 15.40 14.45
CA ASP A 177 -4.95 16.36 13.50
C ASP A 177 -4.04 15.70 12.45
N VAL A 178 -3.63 14.45 12.69
CA VAL A 178 -2.78 13.68 11.77
C VAL A 178 -3.35 12.29 11.56
N ALA A 179 -3.42 11.85 10.30
CA ALA A 179 -3.81 10.50 9.94
C ALA A 179 -2.80 9.83 8.98
N THR A 180 -2.43 8.58 9.24
CA THR A 180 -1.52 7.83 8.36
C THR A 180 -2.30 6.98 7.36
N LEU A 181 -1.96 7.07 6.07
CA LEU A 181 -2.53 6.26 5.01
C LEU A 181 -1.88 4.87 5.00
N SER A 182 -2.27 4.03 5.96
CA SER A 182 -1.63 2.72 6.18
C SER A 182 -2.29 1.60 5.35
N SER A 183 -2.66 1.95 4.14
CA SER A 183 -3.01 1.07 3.02
C SER A 183 -2.62 1.76 1.71
N THR A 184 -1.96 1.05 0.83
CA THR A 184 -1.52 1.55 -0.47
C THR A 184 -2.66 1.92 -1.43
N HIS A 185 -3.90 1.57 -1.09
CA HIS A 185 -5.11 2.00 -1.80
C HIS A 185 -5.52 3.44 -1.45
N LEU A 186 -5.25 3.90 -0.23
CA LEU A 186 -5.74 5.19 0.25
C LEU A 186 -5.20 6.43 -0.51
N PRO A 187 -3.97 6.43 -1.04
CA PRO A 187 -3.49 7.53 -1.86
C PRO A 187 -4.37 7.87 -3.07
N PHE A 188 -5.14 6.90 -3.59
CA PHE A 188 -6.12 7.15 -4.67
C PHE A 188 -7.31 8.00 -4.20
N LEU A 189 -7.61 7.98 -2.90
CA LEU A 189 -8.70 8.74 -2.28
C LEU A 189 -8.23 10.04 -1.61
N LEU A 190 -6.92 10.32 -1.61
CA LEU A 190 -6.36 11.48 -0.91
C LEU A 190 -6.99 12.83 -1.32
N PRO A 191 -7.34 13.10 -2.61
CA PRO A 191 -8.05 14.31 -2.96
C PRO A 191 -9.43 14.44 -2.29
N MET A 192 -10.11 13.31 -2.05
CA MET A 192 -11.40 13.29 -1.35
C MET A 192 -11.22 13.51 0.16
N PHE A 193 -10.18 12.94 0.75
CA PHE A 193 -9.82 13.15 2.16
C PHE A 193 -9.53 14.62 2.44
N ASN A 194 -8.68 15.25 1.63
CA ASN A 194 -8.33 16.66 1.79
C ASN A 194 -9.54 17.59 1.61
N LYS A 195 -10.48 17.23 0.70
CA LYS A 195 -11.72 17.99 0.50
C LYS A 195 -12.66 17.88 1.71
N LEU A 196 -12.80 16.68 2.29
CA LEU A 196 -13.77 16.43 3.36
C LEU A 196 -13.23 16.79 4.75
N PHE A 197 -11.92 16.69 4.94
CA PHE A 197 -11.24 16.88 6.23
C PHE A 197 -9.99 17.76 6.07
N PRO A 198 -10.16 19.04 5.69
CA PRO A 198 -9.02 19.94 5.41
C PRO A 198 -8.14 20.24 6.63
N HIS A 199 -8.66 20.00 7.83
CA HIS A 199 -7.94 20.15 9.11
C HIS A 199 -7.06 18.96 9.47
N ILE A 200 -7.14 17.83 8.73
CA ILE A 200 -6.35 16.64 8.98
C ILE A 200 -5.13 16.59 8.05
N THR A 201 -3.95 16.41 8.60
CA THR A 201 -2.75 16.14 7.83
C THR A 201 -2.65 14.64 7.51
N PHE A 202 -2.81 14.28 6.23
CA PHE A 202 -2.70 12.90 5.78
C PHE A 202 -1.27 12.55 5.36
N LEU A 203 -0.66 11.55 6.02
CA LEU A 203 0.68 11.06 5.71
C LEU A 203 0.65 9.84 4.81
N ASP A 204 1.12 10.00 3.59
CA ASP A 204 1.26 8.94 2.59
C ASP A 204 2.69 8.32 2.65
N PRO A 205 2.85 7.04 3.02
CA PRO A 205 4.15 6.40 3.09
C PRO A 205 4.79 6.14 1.72
N THR A 206 4.03 6.17 0.64
CA THR A 206 4.51 5.76 -0.70
C THR A 206 5.66 6.62 -1.21
N THR A 207 5.67 7.90 -0.88
CA THR A 207 6.77 8.82 -1.24
C THR A 207 8.08 8.42 -0.55
N GLN A 208 8.02 8.08 0.74
CA GLN A 208 9.20 7.66 1.49
C GLN A 208 9.71 6.30 0.99
N VAL A 209 8.80 5.37 0.72
CA VAL A 209 9.13 4.06 0.12
C VAL A 209 9.85 4.24 -1.22
N ALA A 210 9.31 5.10 -2.10
CA ALA A 210 9.93 5.38 -3.38
C ALA A 210 11.34 5.98 -3.24
N LYS A 211 11.56 6.92 -2.30
CA LYS A 211 12.88 7.47 -1.98
C LYS A 211 13.85 6.40 -1.47
N THR A 212 13.38 5.47 -0.63
CA THR A 212 14.19 4.36 -0.12
C THR A 212 14.64 3.45 -1.27
N ILE A 213 13.73 3.11 -2.19
CA ILE A 213 14.03 2.31 -3.39
C ILE A 213 15.11 3.00 -4.23
N THR A 214 14.93 4.29 -4.53
CA THR A 214 15.88 5.07 -5.32
C THR A 214 17.27 5.10 -4.69
N LYS A 215 17.33 5.33 -3.37
CA LYS A 215 18.61 5.33 -2.63
C LYS A 215 19.33 3.98 -2.73
N SER A 216 18.59 2.87 -2.70
CA SER A 216 19.15 1.51 -2.79
C SER A 216 19.67 1.15 -4.19
N LEU A 217 19.22 1.86 -5.25
CA LEU A 217 19.48 1.51 -6.65
C LEU A 217 20.24 2.58 -7.45
N ARG A 218 20.71 3.67 -6.83
CA ARG A 218 21.33 4.83 -7.51
C ARG A 218 22.42 4.52 -8.51
N GLN A 219 23.12 3.40 -8.36
CA GLN A 219 24.21 2.99 -9.26
C GLN A 219 23.74 2.25 -10.52
N ASN A 220 22.46 1.89 -10.64
CA ASN A 220 21.90 1.01 -11.68
C ASN A 220 20.73 1.64 -12.44
N GLU A 221 20.68 2.96 -12.62
CA GLU A 221 19.59 3.63 -13.33
C GLU A 221 19.49 3.23 -14.80
N SER A 222 18.29 3.17 -15.32
CA SER A 222 17.99 2.92 -16.73
C SER A 222 17.86 4.22 -17.51
N LYS A 223 17.97 4.17 -18.83
CA LYS A 223 17.71 5.32 -19.71
C LYS A 223 16.22 5.69 -19.77
N GLN A 224 15.31 4.72 -19.54
CA GLN A 224 13.86 4.90 -19.62
C GLN A 224 13.12 3.97 -18.67
N ASN A 225 11.86 4.33 -18.38
CA ASN A 225 10.97 3.45 -17.62
C ASN A 225 10.38 2.36 -18.53
N LYS A 226 10.42 1.11 -18.05
CA LYS A 226 9.69 -0.02 -18.64
C LYS A 226 8.80 -0.65 -17.59
N ILE A 227 7.51 -0.82 -17.89
CA ILE A 227 6.57 -1.44 -16.95
C ILE A 227 5.98 -2.68 -17.59
N ARG A 228 6.15 -3.81 -16.93
CA ARG A 228 5.53 -5.09 -17.25
C ARG A 228 4.52 -5.43 -16.16
N ILE A 229 3.31 -5.83 -16.56
CA ILE A 229 2.20 -6.08 -15.63
C ILE A 229 1.79 -7.54 -15.68
N PHE A 230 1.71 -8.13 -14.51
CA PHE A 230 1.34 -9.53 -14.32
C PHE A 230 0.22 -9.67 -13.29
N THR A 231 -0.56 -10.73 -13.41
CA THR A 231 -1.58 -11.10 -12.43
C THR A 231 -1.69 -12.61 -12.29
N SER A 232 -2.01 -13.08 -11.08
CA SER A 232 -2.40 -14.48 -10.82
C SER A 232 -3.87 -14.75 -11.14
N GLY A 233 -4.65 -13.71 -11.44
CA GLY A 233 -6.08 -13.79 -11.76
C GLY A 233 -6.38 -13.71 -13.26
N ASN A 234 -7.61 -13.31 -13.59
CA ASN A 234 -8.05 -13.13 -14.99
C ASN A 234 -7.41 -11.87 -15.61
N THR A 235 -6.59 -12.06 -16.63
CA THR A 235 -5.84 -10.99 -17.29
C THR A 235 -6.73 -9.95 -17.96
N ASN A 236 -7.83 -10.40 -18.62
CA ASN A 236 -8.75 -9.51 -19.32
C ASN A 236 -9.53 -8.62 -18.35
N GLN A 237 -10.00 -9.19 -17.23
CA GLN A 237 -10.68 -8.42 -16.17
C GLN A 237 -9.73 -7.39 -15.56
N PHE A 238 -8.48 -7.77 -15.30
CA PHE A 238 -7.51 -6.87 -14.72
C PHE A 238 -7.10 -5.77 -15.70
N HIS A 239 -6.89 -6.10 -16.96
CA HIS A 239 -6.64 -5.12 -18.02
C HIS A 239 -7.78 -4.08 -18.14
N LYS A 240 -9.05 -4.53 -18.11
CA LYS A 240 -10.22 -3.62 -18.08
C LYS A 240 -10.22 -2.69 -16.87
N LYS A 241 -9.84 -3.18 -15.68
CA LYS A 241 -9.68 -2.33 -14.47
C LYS A 241 -8.57 -1.29 -14.65
N LEU A 242 -7.40 -1.70 -15.14
CA LEU A 242 -6.26 -0.82 -15.39
C LEU A 242 -6.57 0.25 -16.43
N SER A 243 -7.27 -0.11 -17.52
CA SER A 243 -7.67 0.82 -18.57
C SER A 243 -8.58 1.94 -18.05
N LYS A 244 -9.48 1.63 -17.11
CA LYS A 244 -10.33 2.64 -16.43
C LYS A 244 -9.53 3.69 -15.65
N ILE A 245 -8.34 3.35 -15.19
CA ILE A 245 -7.42 4.26 -14.46
C ILE A 245 -6.29 4.79 -15.35
N GLY A 246 -6.44 4.66 -16.69
CA GLY A 246 -5.51 5.22 -17.67
C GLY A 246 -4.25 4.38 -17.94
N ILE A 247 -4.19 3.12 -17.46
CA ILE A 247 -3.06 2.22 -17.69
C ILE A 247 -3.42 1.26 -18.82
N LYS A 248 -2.73 1.40 -19.98
CA LYS A 248 -3.00 0.63 -21.21
C LYS A 248 -2.01 -0.52 -21.44
N ASN A 249 -1.08 -0.77 -20.52
CA ASN A 249 -0.08 -1.83 -20.64
C ASN A 249 -0.76 -3.21 -20.77
N LYS A 250 -0.15 -4.10 -21.58
CA LYS A 250 -0.55 -5.51 -21.67
C LYS A 250 -0.41 -6.16 -20.29
N VAL A 251 -1.39 -6.98 -19.93
CA VAL A 251 -1.38 -7.79 -18.70
C VAL A 251 -1.09 -9.23 -19.06
N SER A 252 -0.09 -9.83 -18.45
CA SER A 252 0.26 -11.22 -18.61
C SER A 252 -0.14 -12.03 -17.37
N TYR A 253 -0.42 -13.31 -17.57
CA TYR A 253 -0.65 -14.23 -16.45
C TYR A 253 0.68 -14.67 -15.83
N LEU A 254 0.74 -14.72 -14.51
CA LEU A 254 1.86 -15.29 -13.75
C LEU A 254 1.30 -16.27 -12.73
N ARG A 255 1.70 -17.52 -12.87
CA ARG A 255 1.37 -18.58 -11.90
C ARG A 255 2.28 -18.45 -10.68
N LEU A 256 1.73 -18.63 -9.50
CA LEU A 256 2.49 -18.83 -8.26
C LEU A 256 2.66 -20.34 -8.04
N ASP A 257 3.89 -20.77 -8.03
CA ASP A 257 4.26 -22.18 -7.77
C ASP A 257 4.45 -22.47 -6.29
#